data_ca15ed5e5650089cb93335aed1c61643
#
_entry.id   ca15ed5e5650089cb93335aed1c61643
#
_cell.length_a   1.000
_cell.length_b   1.000
_cell.length_c   1.000
_cell.angle_alpha   90.00
_cell.angle_beta   90.00
_cell.angle_gamma   90.00
#
_symmetry.space_group_name_H-M   'P 1'
#
loop_
_entity.id
_entity.type
_entity.pdbx_description
1 polymer ?
#
loop_
_entity_poly.entity_id
_entity_poly.type
_entity_poly.pdbx_seq_one_letter_code
_entity_poly.pdbx_strand_id
1 'polypeptide(L)'
;NGTMPGEYFTQFHNNAPMYLFLVAFFKLLHLFGVENFMPFALVLNNLLINASLLALYWALRQLYGAKNALFGLMGSFLFLCFLMYGPILYTDTATMPFPILALAIWLRARQLPWGKGAALRCAAVGLLAAVGAWLKLTVAIMLIAILIDMALGAPRGARWKRAGCALAAFAVLYGALSAVTLHTAWLPEYKKEDAIPYLHWVMMGLYDDGGYNDDAYKLTLQGETYAERLEIDKKEIARKVREMGPAGLAAHTVNKLIFTFGEGMYHAPIKLDLGAVHQNPLQMYFIQGKQHLGRTAYATLAVQLALLAGLCVAAARAARSRAHGATVARVAVFGLMLFLLMWETRSRYLMNLLLLAAFPGTPPKVDEAAQGAVK
;
A
#
# COMPACT_ATOMS: atom_id res chain seq x y z
N ASN A 1 -24.87 -13.98 -8.88
CA ASN A 1 -25.25 -15.30 -9.39
C ASN A 1 -25.43 -16.36 -8.29
N GLY A 2 -25.19 -16.07 -7.00
CA GLY A 2 -25.39 -17.02 -5.90
C GLY A 2 -24.42 -18.22 -5.85
N THR A 3 -23.43 -18.26 -6.72
CA THR A 3 -22.38 -19.30 -6.72
C THR A 3 -21.26 -18.89 -5.77
N MET A 4 -20.76 -19.85 -4.98
CA MET A 4 -19.59 -19.67 -4.14
C MET A 4 -18.35 -19.44 -5.01
N PRO A 5 -17.40 -18.59 -4.58
CA PRO A 5 -16.10 -18.50 -5.25
C PRO A 5 -15.38 -19.85 -5.14
N GLY A 6 -14.51 -20.16 -6.14
CA GLY A 6 -13.77 -21.40 -6.15
C GLY A 6 -12.70 -21.49 -5.04
N GLU A 7 -11.90 -22.55 -5.05
CA GLU A 7 -10.89 -22.89 -4.03
C GLU A 7 -9.75 -21.87 -3.89
N TYR A 8 -9.67 -20.90 -4.79
CA TYR A 8 -8.66 -19.83 -4.73
C TYR A 8 -8.57 -19.17 -3.34
N PHE A 9 -9.72 -18.88 -2.70
CA PHE A 9 -9.74 -18.19 -1.41
C PHE A 9 -9.47 -19.12 -0.21
N THR A 10 -9.50 -20.45 -0.38
CA THR A 10 -9.03 -21.37 0.66
C THR A 10 -7.50 -21.35 0.74
N GLN A 11 -6.82 -21.29 -0.41
CA GLN A 11 -5.37 -21.18 -0.50
C GLN A 11 -4.86 -19.77 -0.20
N PHE A 12 -5.47 -18.75 -0.80
CA PHE A 12 -5.09 -17.35 -0.71
C PHE A 12 -6.08 -16.53 0.12
N HIS A 13 -6.26 -16.94 1.37
CA HIS A 13 -7.23 -16.29 2.26
C HIS A 13 -6.96 -14.80 2.52
N ASN A 14 -5.71 -14.36 2.35
CA ASN A 14 -5.32 -12.96 2.40
C ASN A 14 -5.98 -12.07 1.32
N ASN A 15 -6.53 -12.66 0.26
CA ASN A 15 -7.28 -11.95 -0.79
C ASN A 15 -8.80 -11.93 -0.54
N ALA A 16 -9.29 -12.71 0.42
CA ALA A 16 -10.70 -12.77 0.79
C ALA A 16 -11.32 -11.43 1.20
N PRO A 17 -10.61 -10.54 1.95
CA PRO A 17 -11.14 -9.23 2.31
C PRO A 17 -11.55 -8.36 1.10
N MET A 18 -10.75 -8.34 0.05
CA MET A 18 -11.10 -7.57 -1.16
C MET A 18 -12.33 -8.14 -1.87
N TYR A 19 -12.46 -9.47 -1.92
CA TYR A 19 -13.66 -10.10 -2.44
C TYR A 19 -14.89 -9.71 -1.62
N LEU A 20 -14.83 -9.79 -0.29
CA LEU A 20 -15.93 -9.41 0.60
C LEU A 20 -16.32 -7.94 0.46
N PHE A 21 -15.34 -7.05 0.33
CA PHE A 21 -15.56 -5.63 0.07
C PHE A 21 -16.37 -5.43 -1.23
N LEU A 22 -16.00 -6.11 -2.30
CA LEU A 22 -16.70 -6.04 -3.59
C LEU A 22 -18.10 -6.68 -3.52
N VAL A 23 -18.23 -7.84 -2.86
CA VAL A 23 -19.54 -8.48 -2.67
C VAL A 23 -20.50 -7.57 -1.91
N ALA A 24 -20.04 -6.93 -0.83
CA ALA A 24 -20.84 -5.98 -0.07
C ALA A 24 -21.28 -4.79 -0.94
N PHE A 25 -20.35 -4.24 -1.73
CA PHE A 25 -20.64 -3.14 -2.65
C PHE A 25 -21.63 -3.54 -3.74
N PHE A 26 -21.46 -4.70 -4.37
CA PHE A 26 -22.35 -5.17 -5.42
C PHE A 26 -23.74 -5.55 -4.90
N LYS A 27 -23.82 -6.13 -3.70
CA LYS A 27 -25.12 -6.38 -3.04
C LYS A 27 -25.86 -5.08 -2.74
N LEU A 28 -25.12 -4.05 -2.28
CA LEU A 28 -25.71 -2.73 -2.07
C LEU A 28 -26.30 -2.17 -3.38
N LEU A 29 -25.56 -2.24 -4.49
CA LEU A 29 -26.03 -1.78 -5.80
C LEU A 29 -27.27 -2.59 -6.27
N HIS A 30 -27.25 -3.89 -6.03
CA HIS A 30 -28.37 -4.76 -6.39
C HIS A 30 -29.67 -4.38 -5.67
N LEU A 31 -29.61 -3.89 -4.42
CA LEU A 31 -30.77 -3.36 -3.70
C LEU A 31 -31.42 -2.16 -4.41
N PHE A 32 -30.65 -1.44 -5.24
CA PHE A 32 -31.14 -0.34 -6.08
C PHE A 32 -31.48 -0.78 -7.52
N GLY A 33 -31.59 -2.09 -7.79
CA GLY A 33 -31.96 -2.62 -9.10
C GLY A 33 -30.82 -2.61 -10.13
N VAL A 34 -29.57 -2.41 -9.72
CA VAL A 34 -28.43 -2.46 -10.62
C VAL A 34 -28.08 -3.92 -10.93
N GLU A 35 -28.04 -4.28 -12.21
CA GLU A 35 -27.65 -5.62 -12.69
C GLU A 35 -26.24 -5.64 -13.27
N ASN A 36 -25.82 -4.58 -13.97
CA ASN A 36 -24.46 -4.45 -14.51
C ASN A 36 -23.57 -3.69 -13.51
N PHE A 37 -22.76 -4.41 -12.74
CA PHE A 37 -21.91 -3.87 -11.70
C PHE A 37 -20.59 -3.28 -12.22
N MET A 38 -20.13 -3.66 -13.42
CA MET A 38 -18.80 -3.28 -13.91
C MET A 38 -18.58 -1.76 -14.01
N PRO A 39 -19.49 -0.96 -14.59
CA PRO A 39 -19.31 0.49 -14.62
C PRO A 39 -19.18 1.11 -13.21
N PHE A 40 -19.96 0.63 -12.25
CA PHE A 40 -19.92 1.12 -10.88
C PHE A 40 -18.63 0.72 -10.16
N ALA A 41 -18.08 -0.48 -10.44
CA ALA A 41 -16.78 -0.90 -9.92
C ALA A 41 -15.66 0.03 -10.43
N LEU A 42 -15.69 0.40 -11.72
CA LEU A 42 -14.73 1.35 -12.30
C LEU A 42 -14.87 2.76 -11.71
N VAL A 43 -16.10 3.23 -11.51
CA VAL A 43 -16.37 4.51 -10.82
C VAL A 43 -15.83 4.48 -9.40
N LEU A 44 -16.12 3.41 -8.63
CA LEU A 44 -15.59 3.24 -7.28
C LEU A 44 -14.06 3.30 -7.25
N ASN A 45 -13.39 2.58 -8.16
CA ASN A 45 -11.94 2.58 -8.25
C ASN A 45 -11.38 3.99 -8.49
N ASN A 46 -11.96 4.72 -9.45
CA ASN A 46 -11.54 6.08 -9.75
C ASN A 46 -11.83 7.05 -8.59
N LEU A 47 -12.95 6.88 -7.87
CA LEU A 47 -13.25 7.65 -6.65
C LEU A 47 -12.20 7.40 -5.56
N LEU A 48 -11.75 6.16 -5.37
CA LEU A 48 -10.71 5.81 -4.39
C LEU A 48 -9.35 6.42 -4.77
N ILE A 49 -8.96 6.37 -6.05
CA ILE A 49 -7.75 7.02 -6.54
C ILE A 49 -7.82 8.55 -6.30
N ASN A 50 -8.93 9.19 -6.68
CA ASN A 50 -9.11 10.63 -6.49
C ASN A 50 -9.18 11.02 -5.01
N ALA A 51 -9.82 10.22 -4.15
CA ALA A 51 -9.82 10.42 -2.71
C ALA A 51 -8.39 10.39 -2.13
N SER A 52 -7.52 9.52 -2.67
CA SER A 52 -6.10 9.47 -2.30
C SER A 52 -5.36 10.76 -2.67
N LEU A 53 -5.62 11.31 -3.86
CA LEU A 53 -5.03 12.57 -4.32
C LEU A 53 -5.51 13.76 -3.48
N LEU A 54 -6.79 13.80 -3.11
CA LEU A 54 -7.35 14.82 -2.20
C LEU A 54 -6.76 14.70 -0.79
N ALA A 55 -6.62 13.48 -0.28
CA ALA A 55 -5.97 13.24 1.00
C ALA A 55 -4.49 13.67 0.98
N LEU A 56 -3.78 13.43 -0.14
CA LEU A 56 -2.42 13.91 -0.38
C LEU A 56 -2.36 15.45 -0.32
N TYR A 57 -3.24 16.13 -1.07
CA TYR A 57 -3.31 17.59 -1.03
C TYR A 57 -3.52 18.09 0.40
N TRP A 58 -4.43 17.47 1.15
CA TRP A 58 -4.69 17.87 2.53
C TRP A 58 -3.47 17.66 3.44
N ALA A 59 -2.76 16.56 3.31
CA ALA A 59 -1.54 16.28 4.07
C ALA A 59 -0.42 17.27 3.72
N LEU A 60 -0.18 17.51 2.42
CA LEU A 60 0.82 18.46 1.94
C LEU A 60 0.51 19.90 2.38
N ARG A 61 -0.78 20.30 2.35
CA ARG A 61 -1.21 21.63 2.78
C ARG A 61 -0.87 21.91 4.24
N GLN A 62 -0.96 20.91 5.10
CA GLN A 62 -0.63 21.05 6.52
C GLN A 62 0.87 21.24 6.77
N LEU A 63 1.72 20.69 5.90
CA LEU A 63 3.17 20.74 6.07
C LEU A 63 3.84 21.88 5.28
N TYR A 64 3.32 22.20 4.10
CA TYR A 64 3.99 23.07 3.14
C TYR A 64 3.16 24.26 2.67
N GLY A 65 1.92 24.40 3.17
CA GLY A 65 0.96 25.43 2.75
C GLY A 65 0.26 25.09 1.42
N ALA A 66 -0.78 25.87 1.09
CA ALA A 66 -1.70 25.58 -0.02
C ALA A 66 -1.01 25.59 -1.40
N LYS A 67 -0.11 26.55 -1.65
CA LYS A 67 0.61 26.69 -2.93
C LYS A 67 1.46 25.46 -3.24
N ASN A 68 2.28 25.03 -2.27
CA ASN A 68 3.16 23.87 -2.43
C ASN A 68 2.35 22.55 -2.49
N ALA A 69 1.24 22.46 -1.76
CA ALA A 69 0.32 21.33 -1.86
C ALA A 69 -0.29 21.20 -3.25
N LEU A 70 -0.67 22.33 -3.86
CA LEU A 70 -1.18 22.32 -5.23
C LEU A 70 -0.11 21.86 -6.24
N PHE A 71 1.14 22.31 -6.10
CA PHE A 71 2.24 21.81 -6.94
C PHE A 71 2.47 20.31 -6.75
N GLY A 72 2.43 19.79 -5.52
CA GLY A 72 2.53 18.37 -5.24
C GLY A 72 1.39 17.56 -5.87
N LEU A 73 0.16 18.08 -5.80
CA LEU A 73 -1.00 17.47 -6.45
C LEU A 73 -0.87 17.49 -7.98
N MET A 74 -0.48 18.60 -8.56
CA MET A 74 -0.24 18.69 -10.02
C MET A 74 0.90 17.74 -10.46
N GLY A 75 1.97 17.68 -9.68
CA GLY A 75 3.07 16.73 -9.92
C GLY A 75 2.62 15.26 -9.92
N SER A 76 1.59 14.91 -9.13
CA SER A 76 1.08 13.54 -9.10
C SER A 76 0.41 13.11 -10.41
N PHE A 77 -0.07 14.03 -11.25
CA PHE A 77 -0.59 13.71 -12.59
C PHE A 77 0.49 13.27 -13.58
N LEU A 78 1.76 13.51 -13.29
CA LEU A 78 2.87 12.97 -14.09
C LEU A 78 3.01 11.44 -13.91
N PHE A 79 2.42 10.89 -12.84
CA PHE A 79 2.38 9.44 -12.62
C PHE A 79 1.25 8.81 -13.42
N LEU A 80 1.55 8.46 -14.68
CA LEU A 80 0.60 7.84 -15.60
C LEU A 80 -0.01 6.55 -15.05
N CYS A 81 0.63 5.90 -14.08
CA CYS A 81 0.09 4.70 -13.44
C CYS A 81 -1.32 4.92 -12.84
N PHE A 82 -1.64 6.10 -12.31
CA PHE A 82 -2.99 6.38 -11.80
C PHE A 82 -4.05 6.35 -12.90
N LEU A 83 -3.73 6.87 -14.09
CA LEU A 83 -4.59 6.78 -15.26
C LEU A 83 -4.69 5.33 -15.76
N MET A 84 -3.55 4.62 -15.84
CA MET A 84 -3.52 3.23 -16.28
C MET A 84 -4.29 2.30 -15.34
N TYR A 85 -4.30 2.59 -14.05
CA TYR A 85 -5.08 1.85 -13.06
C TYR A 85 -6.54 2.28 -12.95
N GLY A 86 -6.97 3.34 -13.64
CA GLY A 86 -8.37 3.74 -13.67
C GLY A 86 -9.34 2.60 -14.03
N PRO A 87 -9.09 1.81 -15.09
CA PRO A 87 -9.90 0.65 -15.44
C PRO A 87 -9.57 -0.64 -14.65
N ILE A 88 -8.61 -0.61 -13.72
CA ILE A 88 -8.14 -1.80 -12.99
C ILE A 88 -8.52 -1.68 -11.52
N LEU A 89 -9.67 -2.22 -11.12
CA LEU A 89 -10.02 -2.31 -9.70
C LEU A 89 -9.22 -3.43 -9.04
N TYR A 90 -8.28 -3.04 -8.19
CA TYR A 90 -7.38 -3.96 -7.52
C TYR A 90 -7.09 -3.53 -6.08
N THR A 91 -6.54 -4.44 -5.26
CA THR A 91 -6.21 -4.14 -3.85
C THR A 91 -5.27 -2.93 -3.72
N ASP A 92 -4.37 -2.74 -4.68
CA ASP A 92 -3.39 -1.63 -4.68
C ASP A 92 -4.09 -0.27 -4.76
N THR A 93 -5.05 -0.10 -5.67
CA THR A 93 -5.83 1.13 -5.82
C THR A 93 -6.88 1.29 -4.73
N ALA A 94 -7.56 0.20 -4.38
CA ALA A 94 -8.60 0.23 -3.35
C ALA A 94 -8.06 0.65 -1.98
N THR A 95 -6.79 0.36 -1.69
CA THR A 95 -6.19 0.67 -0.39
C THR A 95 -5.41 1.98 -0.34
N MET A 96 -5.15 2.65 -1.47
CA MET A 96 -4.41 3.92 -1.52
C MET A 96 -4.92 5.02 -0.57
N PRO A 97 -6.25 5.27 -0.42
CA PRO A 97 -6.70 6.40 0.39
C PRO A 97 -6.40 6.21 1.89
N PHE A 98 -6.37 4.98 2.40
CA PHE A 98 -6.28 4.73 3.83
C PHE A 98 -4.98 5.22 4.48
N PRO A 99 -3.79 4.87 4.00
CA PRO A 99 -2.54 5.32 4.61
C PRO A 99 -2.35 6.83 4.48
N ILE A 100 -2.76 7.43 3.34
CA ILE A 100 -2.58 8.86 3.10
C ILE A 100 -3.54 9.69 3.98
N LEU A 101 -4.80 9.25 4.08
CA LEU A 101 -5.80 9.89 4.93
C LEU A 101 -5.44 9.74 6.42
N ALA A 102 -4.95 8.56 6.82
CA ALA A 102 -4.46 8.34 8.19
C ALA A 102 -3.30 9.29 8.52
N LEU A 103 -2.35 9.49 7.60
CA LEU A 103 -1.29 10.49 7.76
C LEU A 103 -1.85 11.90 7.87
N ALA A 104 -2.76 12.31 6.98
CA ALA A 104 -3.35 13.64 6.99
C ALA A 104 -4.09 13.94 8.32
N ILE A 105 -4.85 12.97 8.83
CA ILE A 105 -5.53 13.09 10.13
C ILE A 105 -4.52 13.14 11.28
N TRP A 106 -3.46 12.32 11.23
CA TRP A 106 -2.40 12.34 12.24
C TRP A 106 -1.68 13.67 12.30
N LEU A 107 -1.32 14.25 11.15
CA LEU A 107 -0.67 15.58 11.09
C LEU A 107 -1.51 16.66 11.79
N ARG A 108 -2.83 16.56 11.72
CA ARG A 108 -3.72 17.46 12.45
C ARG A 108 -3.82 17.09 13.94
N ALA A 109 -3.95 15.80 14.24
CA ALA A 109 -4.07 15.29 15.61
C ALA A 109 -2.87 15.68 16.49
N ARG A 110 -1.66 15.60 15.94
CA ARG A 110 -0.42 15.90 16.68
C ARG A 110 -0.28 17.36 17.12
N GLN A 111 -0.95 18.28 16.41
CA GLN A 111 -0.95 19.73 16.74
C GLN A 111 -1.91 20.08 17.87
N LEU A 112 -2.85 19.20 18.22
CA LEU A 112 -3.87 19.46 19.22
C LEU A 112 -3.38 19.04 20.62
N PRO A 113 -3.78 19.77 21.69
CA PRO A 113 -3.63 19.27 23.05
C PRO A 113 -4.43 17.96 23.20
N TRP A 114 -4.02 17.13 24.18
CA TRP A 114 -4.78 15.92 24.47
C TRP A 114 -6.17 16.25 25.01
N GLY A 115 -7.19 15.70 24.38
CA GLY A 115 -8.61 15.89 24.70
C GLY A 115 -9.47 15.13 23.69
N LYS A 116 -10.78 15.30 23.74
CA LYS A 116 -11.75 14.59 22.86
C LYS A 116 -11.40 14.72 21.37
N GLY A 117 -11.01 15.92 20.91
CA GLY A 117 -10.66 16.14 19.50
C GLY A 117 -9.39 15.42 19.06
N ALA A 118 -8.37 15.29 19.91
CA ALA A 118 -7.17 14.50 19.63
C ALA A 118 -7.47 13.00 19.68
N ALA A 119 -8.25 12.55 20.69
CA ALA A 119 -8.62 11.15 20.83
C ALA A 119 -9.43 10.64 19.63
N LEU A 120 -10.45 11.37 19.17
CA LEU A 120 -11.23 11.01 17.98
C LEU A 120 -10.37 10.88 16.73
N ARG A 121 -9.39 11.77 16.53
CA ARG A 121 -8.48 11.68 15.39
C ARG A 121 -7.52 10.50 15.49
N CYS A 122 -7.00 10.22 16.69
CA CYS A 122 -6.17 9.02 16.90
C CYS A 122 -7.00 7.74 16.67
N ALA A 123 -8.23 7.68 17.14
CA ALA A 123 -9.15 6.57 16.85
C ALA A 123 -9.40 6.45 15.32
N ALA A 124 -9.67 7.56 14.62
CA ALA A 124 -9.86 7.57 13.17
C ALA A 124 -8.61 7.06 12.41
N VAL A 125 -7.40 7.40 12.86
CA VAL A 125 -6.16 6.83 12.31
C VAL A 125 -6.15 5.31 12.48
N GLY A 126 -6.50 4.80 13.67
CA GLY A 126 -6.59 3.36 13.92
C GLY A 126 -7.64 2.66 13.06
N LEU A 127 -8.83 3.24 12.93
CA LEU A 127 -9.93 2.69 12.12
C LEU A 127 -9.56 2.63 10.62
N LEU A 128 -8.97 3.70 10.07
CA LEU A 128 -8.52 3.73 8.68
C LEU A 128 -7.41 2.70 8.43
N ALA A 129 -6.46 2.60 9.36
CA ALA A 129 -5.41 1.60 9.26
C ALA A 129 -5.98 0.17 9.35
N ALA A 130 -7.02 -0.07 10.16
CA ALA A 130 -7.67 -1.37 10.29
C ALA A 130 -8.36 -1.79 8.98
N VAL A 131 -9.17 -0.92 8.37
CA VAL A 131 -9.81 -1.21 7.08
C VAL A 131 -8.76 -1.42 5.99
N GLY A 132 -7.79 -0.53 5.90
CA GLY A 132 -6.73 -0.63 4.90
C GLY A 132 -5.88 -1.89 5.07
N ALA A 133 -5.48 -2.25 6.29
CA ALA A 133 -4.70 -3.45 6.59
C ALA A 133 -5.51 -4.74 6.39
N TRP A 134 -6.81 -4.70 6.66
CA TRP A 134 -7.71 -5.80 6.35
C TRP A 134 -7.77 -6.09 4.86
N LEU A 135 -7.87 -5.06 4.02
CA LEU A 135 -7.82 -5.20 2.55
C LEU A 135 -6.43 -5.56 2.04
N LYS A 136 -5.38 -4.97 2.62
CA LYS A 136 -3.98 -5.22 2.27
C LYS A 136 -3.04 -4.88 3.43
N LEU A 137 -2.40 -5.91 3.97
CA LEU A 137 -1.60 -5.80 5.20
C LEU A 137 -0.51 -4.71 5.16
N THR A 138 0.07 -4.41 3.99
CA THR A 138 1.10 -3.37 3.84
C THR A 138 0.63 -1.97 4.25
N VAL A 139 -0.66 -1.71 4.33
CA VAL A 139 -1.21 -0.43 4.84
C VAL A 139 -0.89 -0.23 6.33
N ALA A 140 -0.73 -1.31 7.10
CA ALA A 140 -0.33 -1.23 8.50
C ALA A 140 1.05 -0.56 8.70
N ILE A 141 1.91 -0.55 7.68
CA ILE A 141 3.22 0.13 7.71
C ILE A 141 3.06 1.62 8.03
N MET A 142 2.02 2.27 7.50
CA MET A 142 1.73 3.67 7.85
C MET A 142 1.35 3.83 9.32
N LEU A 143 0.56 2.92 9.89
CA LEU A 143 0.25 2.97 11.32
C LEU A 143 1.51 2.81 12.16
N ILE A 144 2.40 1.88 11.80
CA ILE A 144 3.69 1.69 12.48
C ILE A 144 4.50 2.99 12.43
N ALA A 145 4.61 3.64 11.26
CA ALA A 145 5.32 4.92 11.13
C ALA A 145 4.71 6.03 12.00
N ILE A 146 3.38 6.10 12.07
CA ILE A 146 2.67 7.04 12.94
C ILE A 146 2.92 6.73 14.43
N LEU A 147 2.91 5.46 14.83
CA LEU A 147 3.21 5.05 16.20
C LEU A 147 4.65 5.38 16.62
N ILE A 148 5.60 5.25 15.70
CA ILE A 148 6.99 5.68 15.91
C ILE A 148 7.04 7.20 16.14
N ASP A 149 6.33 7.99 15.32
CA ASP A 149 6.26 9.45 15.52
C ASP A 149 5.55 9.81 16.86
N MET A 150 4.51 9.07 17.25
CA MET A 150 3.89 9.24 18.58
C MET A 150 4.87 8.97 19.71
N ALA A 151 5.68 7.95 19.58
CA ALA A 151 6.66 7.57 20.61
C ALA A 151 7.82 8.57 20.74
N LEU A 152 8.30 9.10 19.60
CA LEU A 152 9.49 9.94 19.53
C LEU A 152 9.18 11.45 19.53
N GLY A 153 8.07 11.86 18.93
CA GLY A 153 7.77 13.26 18.61
C GLY A 153 6.63 13.90 19.38
N ALA A 154 5.79 13.14 20.08
CA ALA A 154 4.66 13.70 20.83
C ALA A 154 5.09 14.21 22.23
N PRO A 155 4.38 15.20 22.81
CA PRO A 155 4.58 15.58 24.19
C PRO A 155 4.53 14.37 25.12
N ARG A 156 5.54 14.20 25.98
CA ARG A 156 5.74 12.98 26.81
C ARG A 156 4.49 12.53 27.56
N GLY A 157 3.66 13.45 28.05
CA GLY A 157 2.46 13.15 28.85
C GLY A 157 1.28 12.55 28.06
N ALA A 158 1.24 12.68 26.73
CA ALA A 158 0.12 12.25 25.91
C ALA A 158 0.44 11.14 24.91
N ARG A 159 1.71 10.80 24.70
CA ARG A 159 2.14 9.86 23.65
C ARG A 159 1.49 8.48 23.79
N TRP A 160 1.48 7.92 24.98
CA TRP A 160 0.89 6.60 25.23
C TRP A 160 -0.64 6.59 25.13
N LYS A 161 -1.28 7.70 25.54
CA LYS A 161 -2.74 7.86 25.36
C LYS A 161 -3.12 7.92 23.90
N ARG A 162 -2.34 8.60 23.06
CA ARG A 162 -2.55 8.68 21.59
C ARG A 162 -2.32 7.32 20.94
N ALA A 163 -1.21 6.67 21.25
CA ALA A 163 -0.88 5.34 20.72
C ALA A 163 -1.90 4.31 21.17
N GLY A 164 -2.27 4.29 22.46
CA GLY A 164 -3.29 3.38 22.97
C GLY A 164 -4.67 3.57 22.32
N CYS A 165 -5.09 4.81 22.09
CA CYS A 165 -6.34 5.12 21.40
C CYS A 165 -6.33 4.62 19.94
N ALA A 166 -5.25 4.85 19.19
CA ALA A 166 -5.11 4.39 17.82
C ALA A 166 -5.04 2.86 17.74
N LEU A 167 -4.24 2.22 18.60
CA LEU A 167 -4.10 0.77 18.64
C LEU A 167 -5.38 0.06 19.08
N ALA A 168 -6.11 0.60 20.08
CA ALA A 168 -7.39 0.03 20.50
C ALA A 168 -8.42 0.08 19.37
N ALA A 169 -8.55 1.24 18.69
CA ALA A 169 -9.45 1.38 17.56
C ALA A 169 -9.07 0.44 16.40
N PHE A 170 -7.76 0.31 16.11
CA PHE A 170 -7.25 -0.65 15.13
C PHE A 170 -7.61 -2.08 15.51
N ALA A 171 -7.28 -2.51 16.71
CA ALA A 171 -7.45 -3.90 17.16
C ALA A 171 -8.92 -4.32 17.16
N VAL A 172 -9.82 -3.45 17.64
CA VAL A 172 -11.26 -3.72 17.68
C VAL A 172 -11.80 -3.88 16.27
N LEU A 173 -11.55 -2.93 15.37
CA LEU A 173 -12.13 -3.00 14.02
C LEU A 173 -11.45 -4.08 13.16
N TYR A 174 -10.12 -4.22 13.22
CA TYR A 174 -9.40 -5.26 12.49
C TYR A 174 -9.83 -6.66 12.93
N GLY A 175 -9.97 -6.86 14.25
CA GLY A 175 -10.48 -8.11 14.82
C GLY A 175 -11.91 -8.43 14.37
N ALA A 176 -12.81 -7.43 14.38
CA ALA A 176 -14.18 -7.61 13.92
C ALA A 176 -14.24 -7.95 12.42
N LEU A 177 -13.49 -7.23 11.57
CA LEU A 177 -13.42 -7.50 10.13
C LEU A 177 -12.80 -8.87 9.82
N SER A 178 -11.78 -9.27 10.57
CA SER A 178 -11.16 -10.60 10.46
C SER A 178 -12.15 -11.70 10.87
N ALA A 179 -12.91 -11.50 11.95
CA ALA A 179 -13.95 -12.44 12.36
C ALA A 179 -15.05 -12.57 11.29
N VAL A 180 -15.48 -11.46 10.69
CA VAL A 180 -16.43 -11.50 9.56
C VAL A 180 -15.85 -12.31 8.39
N THR A 181 -14.57 -12.14 8.08
CA THR A 181 -13.91 -12.89 6.98
C THR A 181 -13.89 -14.40 7.26
N LEU A 182 -13.65 -14.79 8.51
CA LEU A 182 -13.58 -16.20 8.89
C LEU A 182 -14.93 -16.91 8.98
N HIS A 183 -16.00 -16.18 9.30
CA HIS A 183 -17.32 -16.76 9.60
C HIS A 183 -18.41 -16.39 8.60
N THR A 184 -18.07 -15.71 7.49
CA THR A 184 -19.07 -15.33 6.49
C THR A 184 -19.54 -16.52 5.65
N ALA A 185 -20.84 -16.57 5.35
CA ALA A 185 -21.41 -17.54 4.40
C ALA A 185 -21.11 -17.20 2.92
N TRP A 186 -20.38 -16.13 2.63
CA TRP A 186 -20.06 -15.71 1.26
C TRP A 186 -18.70 -16.25 0.76
N LEU A 187 -17.99 -16.97 1.61
CA LEU A 187 -16.72 -17.62 1.30
C LEU A 187 -16.82 -19.11 1.64
N PRO A 188 -16.03 -19.97 0.96
CA PRO A 188 -15.80 -21.33 1.43
C PRO A 188 -15.30 -21.32 2.87
N GLU A 189 -15.64 -22.36 3.64
CA GLU A 189 -15.13 -22.52 4.99
C GLU A 189 -13.59 -22.47 5.00
N TYR A 190 -13.05 -21.60 5.85
CA TYR A 190 -11.60 -21.50 5.99
C TYR A 190 -11.03 -22.75 6.68
N LYS A 191 -10.21 -23.48 5.96
CA LYS A 191 -9.44 -24.60 6.50
C LYS A 191 -7.97 -24.21 6.45
N LYS A 192 -7.34 -24.16 7.63
CA LYS A 192 -5.92 -23.82 7.74
C LYS A 192 -5.03 -24.74 6.89
N GLU A 193 -5.41 -26.01 6.81
CA GLU A 193 -4.64 -27.03 6.06
C GLU A 193 -4.57 -26.75 4.56
N ASP A 194 -5.56 -26.05 4.00
CA ASP A 194 -5.59 -25.69 2.58
C ASP A 194 -4.77 -24.41 2.27
N ALA A 195 -4.48 -23.61 3.31
CA ALA A 195 -3.87 -22.31 3.14
C ALA A 195 -2.38 -22.38 2.75
N ILE A 196 -1.95 -21.41 1.97
CA ILE A 196 -0.54 -21.16 1.69
C ILE A 196 0.10 -20.47 2.90
N PRO A 197 1.22 -21.00 3.46
CA PRO A 197 1.92 -20.38 4.59
C PRO A 197 2.47 -19.00 4.22
N TYR A 198 2.52 -18.09 5.19
CA TYR A 198 3.13 -16.76 4.94
C TYR A 198 4.62 -16.83 4.56
N LEU A 199 5.34 -17.85 5.01
CA LEU A 199 6.73 -18.05 4.63
C LEU A 199 6.92 -18.34 3.13
N HIS A 200 5.89 -18.82 2.44
CA HIS A 200 5.88 -18.99 0.99
C HIS A 200 6.27 -17.69 0.25
N TRP A 201 5.74 -16.55 0.69
CA TRP A 201 6.05 -15.26 0.07
C TRP A 201 7.50 -14.81 0.34
N VAL A 202 8.07 -15.19 1.49
CA VAL A 202 9.49 -14.97 1.78
C VAL A 202 10.35 -15.87 0.92
N MET A 203 9.98 -17.16 0.80
CA MET A 203 10.66 -18.14 -0.03
C MET A 203 10.64 -17.71 -1.51
N MET A 204 9.45 -17.37 -2.03
CA MET A 204 9.27 -16.86 -3.39
C MET A 204 10.09 -15.59 -3.65
N GLY A 205 10.20 -14.71 -2.66
CA GLY A 205 11.02 -13.50 -2.71
C GLY A 205 12.54 -13.74 -2.84
N LEU A 206 13.01 -14.99 -2.75
CA LEU A 206 14.41 -15.39 -2.99
C LEU A 206 14.63 -16.00 -4.39
N TYR A 207 13.60 -16.05 -5.22
CA TYR A 207 13.71 -16.52 -6.60
C TYR A 207 13.91 -15.35 -7.57
N ASP A 208 14.69 -15.57 -8.62
CA ASP A 208 14.92 -14.64 -9.74
C ASP A 208 15.16 -13.19 -9.27
N ASP A 209 14.27 -12.28 -9.63
CA ASP A 209 14.28 -10.87 -9.24
C ASP A 209 13.44 -10.58 -7.97
N GLY A 210 12.95 -11.63 -7.30
CA GLY A 210 12.10 -11.55 -6.10
C GLY A 210 10.62 -11.37 -6.38
N GLY A 211 10.20 -11.47 -7.65
CA GLY A 211 8.81 -11.43 -8.07
C GLY A 211 8.10 -12.76 -7.92
N TYR A 212 6.84 -12.82 -8.42
CA TYR A 212 6.09 -14.07 -8.48
C TYR A 212 6.83 -15.11 -9.34
N ASN A 213 7.00 -16.31 -8.79
CA ASN A 213 7.65 -17.43 -9.45
C ASN A 213 6.77 -18.68 -9.33
N ASP A 214 6.43 -19.28 -10.49
CA ASP A 214 5.52 -20.42 -10.60
C ASP A 214 6.14 -21.72 -10.02
N ASP A 215 7.45 -21.91 -10.17
CA ASP A 215 8.15 -23.08 -9.63
C ASP A 215 8.19 -23.03 -8.11
N ALA A 216 8.40 -21.85 -7.51
CA ALA A 216 8.30 -21.67 -6.08
C ALA A 216 6.88 -21.97 -5.57
N TYR A 217 5.85 -21.54 -6.30
CA TYR A 217 4.46 -21.86 -5.97
C TYR A 217 4.17 -23.37 -6.02
N LYS A 218 4.57 -24.04 -7.11
CA LYS A 218 4.43 -25.50 -7.27
C LYS A 218 5.19 -26.27 -6.20
N LEU A 219 6.37 -25.78 -5.80
CA LEU A 219 7.17 -26.42 -4.75
C LEU A 219 6.42 -26.42 -3.41
N THR A 220 5.86 -25.31 -2.98
CA THR A 220 5.05 -25.24 -1.75
C THR A 220 3.86 -26.19 -1.81
N LEU A 221 3.20 -26.30 -2.97
CA LEU A 221 2.03 -27.18 -3.14
C LEU A 221 2.36 -28.70 -3.13
N GLN A 222 3.62 -29.09 -3.10
CA GLN A 222 3.98 -30.52 -2.88
C GLN A 222 3.63 -31.00 -1.47
N GLY A 223 3.49 -30.08 -0.50
CA GLY A 223 2.96 -30.41 0.81
C GLY A 223 1.44 -30.56 0.79
N GLU A 224 0.92 -31.65 1.37
CA GLU A 224 -0.53 -31.89 1.47
C GLU A 224 -1.14 -31.05 2.60
N THR A 225 -0.42 -30.87 3.71
CA THR A 225 -0.85 -30.12 4.88
C THR A 225 -0.15 -28.77 4.99
N TYR A 226 -0.74 -27.83 5.75
CA TYR A 226 -0.10 -26.54 6.07
C TYR A 226 1.28 -26.72 6.73
N ALA A 227 1.43 -27.71 7.60
CA ALA A 227 2.69 -27.98 8.30
C ALA A 227 3.78 -28.46 7.34
N GLU A 228 3.44 -29.34 6.41
CA GLU A 228 4.37 -29.82 5.37
C GLU A 228 4.79 -28.69 4.42
N ARG A 229 3.83 -27.88 3.95
CA ARG A 229 4.11 -26.67 3.13
C ARG A 229 5.08 -25.73 3.84
N LEU A 230 4.84 -25.49 5.13
CA LEU A 230 5.70 -24.64 5.95
C LEU A 230 7.13 -25.19 6.08
N GLU A 231 7.28 -26.51 6.24
CA GLU A 231 8.61 -27.15 6.30
C GLU A 231 9.33 -27.15 4.95
N ILE A 232 8.60 -27.30 3.83
CA ILE A 232 9.13 -27.13 2.47
C ILE A 232 9.68 -25.72 2.31
N ASP A 233 8.88 -24.71 2.62
CA ASP A 233 9.27 -23.30 2.50
C ASP A 233 10.52 -22.97 3.34
N LYS A 234 10.57 -23.44 4.59
CA LYS A 234 11.74 -23.25 5.48
C LYS A 234 13.02 -23.88 4.91
N LYS A 235 12.92 -25.13 4.45
CA LYS A 235 14.05 -25.86 3.87
C LYS A 235 14.56 -25.14 2.62
N GLU A 236 13.66 -24.67 1.78
CA GLU A 236 14.00 -23.97 0.54
C GLU A 236 14.62 -22.61 0.81
N ILE A 237 14.09 -21.83 1.78
CA ILE A 237 14.71 -20.58 2.23
C ILE A 237 16.15 -20.83 2.70
N ALA A 238 16.35 -21.85 3.56
CA ALA A 238 17.67 -22.17 4.08
C ALA A 238 18.64 -22.62 2.96
N ARG A 239 18.14 -23.37 1.97
CA ARG A 239 18.90 -23.80 0.79
C ARG A 239 19.33 -22.57 -0.03
N LYS A 240 18.38 -21.72 -0.43
CA LYS A 240 18.63 -20.51 -1.24
C LYS A 240 19.60 -19.55 -0.56
N VAL A 241 19.42 -19.27 0.72
CA VAL A 241 20.31 -18.38 1.49
C VAL A 241 21.73 -18.96 1.55
N ARG A 242 21.87 -20.28 1.73
CA ARG A 242 23.19 -20.94 1.76
C ARG A 242 23.87 -20.90 0.39
N GLU A 243 23.12 -21.18 -0.69
CA GLU A 243 23.65 -21.19 -2.06
C GLU A 243 24.09 -19.80 -2.51
N MET A 244 23.31 -18.77 -2.20
CA MET A 244 23.68 -17.40 -2.54
C MET A 244 24.88 -16.90 -1.73
N GLY A 245 25.00 -17.30 -0.48
CA GLY A 245 25.99 -16.75 0.44
C GLY A 245 25.83 -15.21 0.63
N PRO A 246 26.70 -14.57 1.41
CA PRO A 246 26.54 -13.14 1.69
C PRO A 246 26.63 -12.25 0.44
N ALA A 247 27.53 -12.55 -0.48
CA ALA A 247 27.70 -11.76 -1.71
C ALA A 247 26.52 -11.93 -2.67
N GLY A 248 26.02 -13.16 -2.85
CA GLY A 248 24.85 -13.44 -3.67
C GLY A 248 23.58 -12.81 -3.10
N LEU A 249 23.38 -12.85 -1.77
CA LEU A 249 22.26 -12.17 -1.11
C LEU A 249 22.31 -10.65 -1.30
N ALA A 250 23.52 -10.06 -1.23
CA ALA A 250 23.68 -8.62 -1.50
C ALA A 250 23.33 -8.29 -2.95
N ALA A 251 23.81 -9.07 -3.91
CA ALA A 251 23.48 -8.90 -5.33
C ALA A 251 21.97 -9.10 -5.59
N HIS A 252 21.36 -10.13 -5.02
CA HIS A 252 19.93 -10.37 -5.10
C HIS A 252 19.10 -9.22 -4.52
N THR A 253 19.53 -8.66 -3.38
CA THR A 253 18.90 -7.48 -2.77
C THR A 253 18.91 -6.27 -3.72
N VAL A 254 20.04 -6.02 -4.40
CA VAL A 254 20.16 -4.94 -5.40
C VAL A 254 19.23 -5.19 -6.58
N ASN A 255 19.22 -6.41 -7.13
CA ASN A 255 18.35 -6.78 -8.24
C ASN A 255 16.89 -6.62 -7.88
N LYS A 256 16.52 -7.03 -6.68
CA LYS A 256 15.16 -6.88 -6.13
C LYS A 256 14.74 -5.43 -5.97
N LEU A 257 15.65 -4.55 -5.52
CA LEU A 257 15.41 -3.10 -5.47
C LEU A 257 15.21 -2.53 -6.88
N ILE A 258 16.05 -2.91 -7.85
CA ILE A 258 15.92 -2.50 -9.24
C ILE A 258 14.57 -2.95 -9.80
N PHE A 259 14.21 -4.21 -9.63
CA PHE A 259 12.93 -4.76 -10.08
C PHE A 259 11.73 -4.05 -9.47
N THR A 260 11.79 -3.73 -8.16
CA THR A 260 10.69 -3.11 -7.44
C THR A 260 10.55 -1.62 -7.77
N PHE A 261 11.66 -0.87 -7.81
CA PHE A 261 11.66 0.59 -7.89
C PHE A 261 12.04 1.12 -9.27
N GLY A 262 12.58 0.28 -10.16
CA GLY A 262 13.05 0.66 -11.49
C GLY A 262 11.99 0.68 -12.58
N GLU A 263 10.69 0.57 -12.23
CA GLU A 263 9.59 0.54 -13.18
C GLU A 263 8.54 1.60 -12.86
N GLY A 264 8.30 2.52 -13.81
CA GLY A 264 7.37 3.64 -13.63
C GLY A 264 5.91 3.35 -14.03
N MET A 265 5.61 2.18 -14.62
CA MET A 265 4.26 1.79 -15.01
C MET A 265 3.54 0.91 -13.97
N TYR A 266 4.27 0.47 -12.95
CA TYR A 266 3.72 -0.29 -11.80
C TYR A 266 2.94 -1.54 -12.22
N HIS A 267 3.49 -2.29 -13.19
CA HIS A 267 2.90 -3.54 -13.69
C HIS A 267 1.50 -3.37 -14.36
N ALA A 268 1.08 -2.14 -14.64
CA ALA A 268 -0.21 -1.87 -15.25
C ALA A 268 -0.36 -2.45 -16.67
N PRO A 269 0.66 -2.45 -17.56
CA PRO A 269 0.52 -2.96 -18.93
C PRO A 269 0.01 -4.40 -19.01
N ILE A 270 0.50 -5.28 -18.14
CA ILE A 270 0.06 -6.69 -18.07
C ILE A 270 -1.38 -6.77 -17.58
N LYS A 271 -1.76 -5.94 -16.60
CA LYS A 271 -3.13 -5.92 -16.06
C LYS A 271 -4.14 -5.39 -17.07
N LEU A 272 -3.76 -4.39 -17.86
CA LEU A 272 -4.59 -3.84 -18.94
C LEU A 272 -4.81 -4.84 -20.06
N ASP A 273 -3.81 -5.67 -20.37
CA ASP A 273 -3.92 -6.71 -21.40
C ASP A 273 -4.97 -7.76 -21.03
N LEU A 274 -5.03 -8.16 -19.75
CA LEU A 274 -6.00 -9.14 -19.26
C LEU A 274 -7.46 -8.70 -19.38
N GLY A 275 -7.73 -7.38 -19.44
CA GLY A 275 -9.08 -6.80 -19.49
C GLY A 275 -9.44 -6.11 -20.81
N ALA A 276 -8.57 -6.15 -21.81
CA ALA A 276 -8.77 -5.43 -23.07
C ALA A 276 -9.83 -6.12 -23.95
N VAL A 277 -11.06 -5.62 -23.91
CA VAL A 277 -12.19 -6.17 -24.69
C VAL A 277 -12.35 -5.49 -26.05
N HIS A 278 -12.02 -4.20 -26.16
CA HIS A 278 -12.17 -3.43 -27.41
C HIS A 278 -10.85 -2.82 -27.83
N GLN A 279 -10.59 -2.79 -29.13
CA GLN A 279 -9.40 -2.13 -29.68
C GLN A 279 -9.55 -0.60 -29.61
N ASN A 280 -8.54 0.06 -29.06
CA ASN A 280 -8.44 1.50 -28.93
C ASN A 280 -7.01 1.93 -29.30
N PRO A 281 -6.80 3.00 -30.09
CA PRO A 281 -5.45 3.48 -30.44
C PRO A 281 -4.52 3.71 -29.24
N LEU A 282 -5.04 4.11 -28.09
CA LEU A 282 -4.26 4.29 -26.86
C LEU A 282 -3.64 2.98 -26.34
N GLN A 283 -4.23 1.82 -26.65
CA GLN A 283 -3.70 0.52 -26.22
C GLN A 283 -2.30 0.26 -26.76
N MET A 284 -1.94 0.84 -27.91
CA MET A 284 -0.59 0.72 -28.49
C MET A 284 0.50 1.28 -27.55
N TYR A 285 0.15 2.17 -26.63
CA TYR A 285 1.07 2.83 -25.71
C TYR A 285 1.06 2.22 -24.31
N PHE A 286 0.01 1.47 -23.94
CA PHE A 286 -0.22 1.08 -22.54
C PHE A 286 -0.32 -0.42 -22.29
N ILE A 287 -0.53 -1.24 -23.34
CA ILE A 287 -0.72 -2.69 -23.19
C ILE A 287 0.58 -3.43 -23.49
N GLN A 288 0.79 -4.52 -22.73
CA GLN A 288 1.95 -5.41 -22.91
C GLN A 288 2.05 -5.93 -24.35
N GLY A 289 3.27 -5.92 -24.90
CA GLY A 289 3.56 -6.41 -26.24
C GLY A 289 3.14 -5.48 -27.38
N LYS A 290 2.53 -4.31 -27.11
CA LYS A 290 2.13 -3.37 -28.18
C LYS A 290 3.28 -2.45 -28.59
N GLN A 291 3.19 -1.96 -29.86
CA GLN A 291 4.27 -1.30 -30.61
C GLN A 291 4.90 -0.10 -29.90
N HIS A 292 4.12 0.73 -29.20
CA HIS A 292 4.58 1.98 -28.62
C HIS A 292 4.74 1.93 -27.10
N LEU A 293 4.55 0.77 -26.47
CA LEU A 293 4.71 0.59 -25.03
C LEU A 293 6.07 1.08 -24.52
N GLY A 294 7.15 0.82 -25.30
CA GLY A 294 8.49 1.26 -24.93
C GLY A 294 8.62 2.77 -24.72
N ARG A 295 7.90 3.59 -25.49
CA ARG A 295 7.90 5.06 -25.32
C ARG A 295 7.30 5.46 -23.97
N THR A 296 6.18 4.85 -23.62
CA THR A 296 5.53 5.07 -22.31
C THR A 296 6.42 4.57 -21.17
N ALA A 297 7.08 3.42 -21.34
CA ALA A 297 8.00 2.86 -20.35
C ALA A 297 9.16 3.82 -20.05
N TYR A 298 9.81 4.39 -21.08
CA TYR A 298 10.89 5.37 -20.88
C TYR A 298 10.40 6.66 -20.24
N ALA A 299 9.25 7.18 -20.67
CA ALA A 299 8.68 8.40 -20.08
C ALA A 299 8.33 8.22 -18.61
N THR A 300 7.67 7.12 -18.25
CA THR A 300 7.31 6.82 -16.85
C THR A 300 8.52 6.48 -16.00
N LEU A 301 9.55 5.82 -16.57
CA LEU A 301 10.81 5.58 -15.89
C LEU A 301 11.53 6.89 -15.56
N ALA A 302 11.56 7.87 -16.47
CA ALA A 302 12.15 9.18 -16.21
C ALA A 302 11.46 9.89 -15.03
N VAL A 303 10.12 9.85 -14.96
CA VAL A 303 9.34 10.37 -13.83
C VAL A 303 9.67 9.63 -12.54
N GLN A 304 9.76 8.30 -12.60
CA GLN A 304 10.11 7.45 -11.46
C GLN A 304 11.49 7.77 -10.91
N LEU A 305 12.50 7.90 -11.77
CA LEU A 305 13.87 8.25 -11.38
C LEU A 305 13.93 9.66 -10.76
N ALA A 306 13.20 10.63 -11.32
CA ALA A 306 13.10 11.97 -10.75
C ALA A 306 12.47 11.94 -9.34
N LEU A 307 11.45 11.11 -9.13
CA LEU A 307 10.82 10.88 -7.83
C LEU A 307 11.83 10.29 -6.83
N LEU A 308 12.53 9.22 -7.21
CA LEU A 308 13.52 8.56 -6.34
C LEU A 308 14.66 9.51 -5.99
N ALA A 309 15.16 10.27 -6.95
CA ALA A 309 16.16 11.32 -6.71
C ALA A 309 15.64 12.39 -5.73
N GLY A 310 14.39 12.83 -5.92
CA GLY A 310 13.72 13.75 -5.01
C GLY A 310 13.62 13.20 -3.59
N LEU A 311 13.29 11.93 -3.42
CA LEU A 311 13.26 11.25 -2.13
C LEU A 311 14.63 11.20 -1.46
N CYS A 312 15.67 10.87 -2.21
CA CYS A 312 17.06 10.86 -1.70
C CYS A 312 17.48 12.24 -1.22
N VAL A 313 17.23 13.30 -2.02
CA VAL A 313 17.51 14.68 -1.64
C VAL A 313 16.71 15.09 -0.41
N ALA A 314 15.43 14.73 -0.36
CA ALA A 314 14.57 14.99 0.79
C ALA A 314 15.05 14.28 2.06
N ALA A 315 15.50 13.04 1.96
CA ALA A 315 16.07 12.28 3.08
C ALA A 315 17.38 12.92 3.58
N ALA A 316 18.30 13.28 2.67
CA ALA A 316 19.55 13.95 3.02
C ALA A 316 19.36 15.31 3.72
N ARG A 317 18.37 16.10 3.25
CA ARG A 317 17.99 17.36 3.90
C ARG A 317 17.35 17.15 5.27
N ALA A 318 16.51 16.11 5.39
CA ALA A 318 15.86 15.80 6.66
C ALA A 318 16.82 15.34 7.76
N ALA A 319 17.89 14.65 7.40
CA ALA A 319 18.94 14.29 8.35
C ALA A 319 19.54 15.50 9.05
N ARG A 320 19.47 16.68 8.42
CA ARG A 320 19.95 17.97 8.94
C ARG A 320 18.86 18.80 9.66
N SER A 321 17.61 18.38 9.63
CA SER A 321 16.50 19.13 10.17
C SER A 321 15.61 18.26 11.06
N ARG A 322 15.10 18.81 12.16
CA ARG A 322 14.19 18.13 13.11
C ARG A 322 12.70 18.22 12.70
N ALA A 323 12.40 18.29 11.41
CA ALA A 323 11.02 18.38 10.92
C ALA A 323 10.30 17.02 10.99
N HIS A 324 9.50 16.81 12.02
CA HIS A 324 8.90 15.51 12.35
C HIS A 324 7.78 15.06 11.38
N GLY A 325 6.89 15.95 10.91
CA GLY A 325 5.71 15.52 10.15
C GLY A 325 6.03 14.84 8.81
N ALA A 326 6.98 15.36 8.04
CA ALA A 326 7.44 14.75 6.79
C ALA A 326 8.26 13.47 7.04
N THR A 327 8.82 13.28 8.23
CA THR A 327 9.58 12.08 8.62
C THR A 327 8.68 10.86 8.66
N VAL A 328 7.42 10.98 9.09
CA VAL A 328 6.46 9.87 9.11
C VAL A 328 6.29 9.25 7.72
N ALA A 329 6.10 10.08 6.69
CA ALA A 329 5.97 9.60 5.31
C ALA A 329 7.22 8.83 4.85
N ARG A 330 8.41 9.34 5.18
CA ARG A 330 9.70 8.68 4.83
C ARG A 330 9.90 7.37 5.58
N VAL A 331 9.55 7.33 6.87
CA VAL A 331 9.59 6.09 7.69
C VAL A 331 8.65 5.05 7.11
N ALA A 332 7.46 5.46 6.64
CA ALA A 332 6.53 4.54 5.99
C ALA A 332 7.08 3.99 4.66
N VAL A 333 7.65 4.84 3.79
CA VAL A 333 8.28 4.41 2.54
C VAL A 333 9.47 3.49 2.80
N PHE A 334 10.32 3.82 3.78
CA PHE A 334 11.44 2.97 4.18
C PHE A 334 10.98 1.63 4.76
N GLY A 335 9.92 1.63 5.59
CA GLY A 335 9.32 0.41 6.13
C GLY A 335 8.76 -0.50 5.03
N LEU A 336 8.11 0.09 4.01
CA LEU A 336 7.67 -0.67 2.84
C LEU A 336 8.86 -1.26 2.06
N MET A 337 9.92 -0.49 1.87
CA MET A 337 11.15 -0.98 1.22
C MET A 337 11.72 -2.19 1.97
N LEU A 338 11.87 -2.10 3.30
CA LEU A 338 12.36 -3.22 4.12
C LEU A 338 11.44 -4.44 4.02
N PHE A 339 10.12 -4.23 4.04
CA PHE A 339 9.16 -5.31 3.88
C PHE A 339 9.33 -6.03 2.53
N LEU A 340 9.42 -5.25 1.43
CA LEU A 340 9.55 -5.80 0.09
C LEU A 340 10.91 -6.45 -0.18
N LEU A 341 11.96 -6.12 0.57
CA LEU A 341 13.24 -6.84 0.50
C LEU A 341 13.13 -8.28 1.02
N MET A 342 12.26 -8.55 1.99
CA MET A 342 12.06 -9.89 2.55
C MET A 342 10.94 -10.66 1.85
N TRP A 343 9.91 -9.97 1.36
CA TRP A 343 8.69 -10.53 0.80
C TRP A 343 8.77 -10.65 -0.72
N GLU A 344 7.90 -11.44 -1.35
CA GLU A 344 7.67 -11.34 -2.80
C GLU A 344 7.37 -9.90 -3.17
N THR A 345 7.93 -9.42 -4.27
CA THR A 345 7.84 -8.01 -4.63
C THR A 345 7.35 -7.77 -6.05
N ARG A 346 6.69 -6.63 -6.23
CA ARG A 346 6.33 -6.03 -7.51
C ARG A 346 6.22 -4.53 -7.37
N SER A 347 6.54 -3.80 -8.43
CA SER A 347 6.45 -2.34 -8.48
C SER A 347 5.09 -1.80 -8.05
N ARG A 348 3.98 -2.46 -8.39
CA ARG A 348 2.62 -2.07 -7.98
C ARG A 348 2.41 -2.01 -6.47
N TYR A 349 3.18 -2.73 -5.67
CA TYR A 349 3.06 -2.69 -4.21
C TYR A 349 3.49 -1.34 -3.62
N LEU A 350 4.21 -0.54 -4.40
CA LEU A 350 4.57 0.82 -4.02
C LEU A 350 3.37 1.79 -4.07
N MET A 351 2.32 1.49 -4.82
CA MET A 351 1.22 2.42 -5.10
C MET A 351 0.56 2.97 -3.83
N ASN A 352 0.40 2.14 -2.80
CA ASN A 352 -0.23 2.56 -1.53
C ASN A 352 0.52 3.69 -0.82
N LEU A 353 1.84 3.75 -0.98
CA LEU A 353 2.70 4.72 -0.32
C LEU A 353 3.45 5.62 -1.31
N LEU A 354 3.27 5.41 -2.61
CA LEU A 354 3.94 6.16 -3.67
C LEU A 354 3.69 7.66 -3.56
N LEU A 355 2.45 8.05 -3.31
CA LEU A 355 2.07 9.46 -3.17
C LEU A 355 2.80 10.14 -2.00
N LEU A 356 3.29 9.38 -1.02
CA LEU A 356 4.10 9.92 0.08
C LEU A 356 5.47 10.40 -0.37
N ALA A 357 5.94 9.92 -1.52
CA ALA A 357 7.15 10.38 -2.15
C ALA A 357 7.05 11.84 -2.65
N ALA A 358 5.84 12.36 -2.82
CA ALA A 358 5.59 13.77 -3.15
C ALA A 358 5.86 14.72 -1.97
N PHE A 359 6.38 14.24 -0.83
CA PHE A 359 6.80 15.07 0.30
C PHE A 359 8.26 15.56 0.13
N PRO A 360 8.54 16.56 -0.72
CA PRO A 360 9.88 17.03 -0.96
C PRO A 360 10.33 17.94 0.17
N GLY A 361 11.44 17.60 0.77
CA GLY A 361 12.16 18.55 1.62
C GLY A 361 11.65 18.67 3.07
N THR A 362 12.20 19.66 3.74
CA THR A 362 11.81 20.07 5.08
C THR A 362 10.67 21.08 4.99
N PRO A 363 9.62 20.95 5.81
CA PRO A 363 8.65 22.04 5.93
C PRO A 363 9.37 23.35 6.26
N PRO A 364 8.93 24.51 5.76
CA PRO A 364 9.45 25.78 6.20
C PRO A 364 9.40 25.81 7.73
N LYS A 365 10.44 26.36 8.38
CA LYS A 365 10.39 26.63 9.82
C LYS A 365 9.12 27.40 10.07
N VAL A 366 8.23 26.86 10.87
CA VAL A 366 7.10 27.63 11.39
C VAL A 366 7.75 28.70 12.26
N ASP A 367 7.65 29.97 11.86
CA ASP A 367 8.14 31.07 12.64
C ASP A 367 7.50 30.97 14.04
N GLU A 368 8.34 30.77 15.06
CA GLU A 368 7.91 30.69 16.46
C GLU A 368 7.18 31.97 16.90
N ALA A 369 7.35 33.07 16.15
CA ALA A 369 6.63 34.33 16.33
C ALA A 369 5.10 34.22 16.12
N ALA A 370 4.62 33.28 15.29
CA ALA A 370 3.17 33.08 15.07
C ALA A 370 2.50 32.23 16.19
N GLN A 371 3.26 31.53 17.00
CA GLN A 371 2.75 30.78 18.15
C GLN A 371 2.62 31.60 19.43
N GLY A 372 3.26 32.75 19.50
CA GLY A 372 3.16 33.70 20.62
C GLY A 372 1.91 34.58 20.59
N ALA A 373 1.19 34.65 19.48
CA ALA A 373 0.01 35.55 19.31
C ALA A 373 -1.35 34.85 19.59
N VAL A 374 -1.34 33.61 20.06
CA VAL A 374 -2.55 32.83 20.46
C VAL A 374 -2.33 32.26 21.89
N LYS A 375 -1.90 33.12 22.78
CA LYS A 375 -2.01 32.87 24.24
C LYS A 375 -3.08 33.76 24.82
#